data_10bcab1b6f11a840e1099efc529ecc19
#
_entry.id   10bcab1b6f11a840e1099efc529ecc19
#
_cell.length_a   1.000
_cell.length_b   1.000
_cell.length_c   1.000
_cell.angle_alpha   90.00
_cell.angle_beta   90.00
_cell.angle_gamma   90.00
#
_symmetry.space_group_name_H-M   'P 1'
#
loop_
_entity.id
_entity.type
_entity.pdbx_description
1 polymer ?
#
loop_
_entity_poly.entity_id
_entity_poly.type
_entity_poly.pdbx_seq_one_letter_code
_entity_poly.pdbx_strand_id
1 'polypeptide(L)'
;MAKEIKYGIEARKALEAGVNQLADTVRVTIGPKGRNVVLDKSFGAPLITNDGVTIAKEIELEDPFENMGAQVVKEVATKTNDVAGDGTTTATVLAQAMINEGMKNLAAGANPIILRKGMKKATEAAVEAIAEMSSKVTGRDQIAKVAAISAADEEVWRISSRCYGKGI
;
A
#
# COMPACT_ATOMS: atom_id res chain seq x y z
N MET A 1 9.77 15.77 -26.70
CA MET A 1 8.52 15.02 -26.83
C MET A 1 7.35 15.96 -26.63
N ALA A 2 6.32 15.91 -27.50
CA ALA A 2 5.06 16.61 -27.27
C ALA A 2 4.37 16.02 -26.04
N LYS A 3 3.71 16.89 -25.26
CA LYS A 3 2.93 16.45 -24.08
C LYS A 3 1.47 16.33 -24.48
N GLU A 4 0.86 15.20 -24.18
CA GLU A 4 -0.58 15.04 -24.22
C GLU A 4 -1.21 15.60 -22.95
N ILE A 5 -2.34 16.28 -23.07
CA ILE A 5 -3.01 16.94 -21.95
C ILE A 5 -4.46 16.51 -21.93
N LYS A 6 -4.93 15.95 -20.80
CA LYS A 6 -6.35 15.63 -20.54
C LYS A 6 -6.90 16.50 -19.41
N TYR A 7 -8.19 16.80 -19.45
CA TYR A 7 -8.86 17.67 -18.49
C TYR A 7 -10.14 17.06 -17.93
N GLY A 8 -10.59 17.62 -16.84
CA GLY A 8 -11.93 17.38 -16.30
C GLY A 8 -12.19 15.93 -15.88
N ILE A 9 -13.34 15.43 -16.28
CA ILE A 9 -13.82 14.08 -15.87
C ILE A 9 -12.99 12.98 -16.52
N GLU A 10 -12.55 13.15 -17.77
CA GLU A 10 -11.76 12.15 -18.47
C GLU A 10 -10.40 11.92 -17.80
N ALA A 11 -9.69 12.99 -17.45
CA ALA A 11 -8.44 12.89 -16.73
C ALA A 11 -8.60 12.21 -15.37
N ARG A 12 -9.66 12.55 -14.62
CA ARG A 12 -9.92 11.93 -13.30
C ARG A 12 -10.23 10.45 -13.42
N LYS A 13 -11.06 10.04 -14.40
CA LYS A 13 -11.37 8.63 -14.63
C LYS A 13 -10.15 7.79 -14.99
N ALA A 14 -9.26 8.33 -15.83
CA ALA A 14 -8.02 7.63 -16.17
C ALA A 14 -7.12 7.45 -14.93
N LEU A 15 -6.93 8.49 -14.12
CA LEU A 15 -6.17 8.40 -12.88
C LEU A 15 -6.79 7.38 -11.90
N GLU A 16 -8.14 7.42 -11.72
CA GLU A 16 -8.87 6.49 -10.85
C GLU A 16 -8.74 5.04 -11.34
N ALA A 17 -8.81 4.81 -12.65
CA ALA A 17 -8.61 3.48 -13.24
C ALA A 17 -7.21 2.94 -12.91
N GLY A 18 -6.17 3.75 -13.05
CA GLY A 18 -4.80 3.35 -12.70
C GLY A 18 -4.62 3.05 -11.21
N VAL A 19 -5.19 3.88 -10.34
CA VAL A 19 -5.24 3.62 -8.89
C VAL A 19 -5.86 2.26 -8.59
N ASN A 20 -7.03 1.99 -9.20
CA ASN A 20 -7.76 0.75 -8.96
C ASN A 20 -7.02 -0.48 -9.50
N GLN A 21 -6.46 -0.42 -10.70
CA GLN A 21 -5.71 -1.54 -11.28
C GLN A 21 -4.54 -1.95 -10.38
N LEU A 22 -3.72 -1.01 -9.92
CA LEU A 22 -2.61 -1.31 -9.03
C LEU A 22 -3.12 -1.82 -7.67
N ALA A 23 -4.04 -1.10 -7.04
CA ALA A 23 -4.49 -1.45 -5.70
C ALA A 23 -5.24 -2.78 -5.65
N ASP A 24 -6.04 -3.11 -6.66
CA ASP A 24 -6.74 -4.40 -6.74
C ASP A 24 -5.76 -5.56 -6.93
N THR A 25 -4.66 -5.36 -7.68
CA THR A 25 -3.60 -6.37 -7.82
C THR A 25 -2.89 -6.62 -6.49
N VAL A 26 -2.58 -5.58 -5.73
CA VAL A 26 -1.96 -5.71 -4.40
C VAL A 26 -2.94 -6.30 -3.39
N ARG A 27 -4.21 -5.92 -3.45
CA ARG A 27 -5.25 -6.32 -2.49
C ARG A 27 -5.49 -7.83 -2.43
N VAL A 28 -5.24 -8.58 -3.51
CA VAL A 28 -5.43 -10.04 -3.50
C VAL A 28 -4.50 -10.78 -2.54
N THR A 29 -3.44 -10.12 -2.08
CA THR A 29 -2.46 -10.70 -1.14
C THR A 29 -2.86 -10.55 0.32
N ILE A 30 -3.90 -9.77 0.65
CA ILE A 30 -4.24 -9.42 2.04
C ILE A 30 -4.97 -10.54 2.77
N GLY A 31 -4.62 -10.71 4.06
CA GLY A 31 -5.34 -11.55 5.00
C GLY A 31 -5.06 -13.05 4.87
N PRO A 32 -5.76 -13.88 5.68
CA PRO A 32 -5.47 -15.32 5.78
C PRO A 32 -5.80 -16.12 4.51
N LYS A 33 -6.57 -15.54 3.59
CA LYS A 33 -6.84 -16.10 2.26
C LYS A 33 -6.07 -15.38 1.16
N GLY A 34 -5.06 -14.60 1.53
CA GLY A 34 -4.19 -13.89 0.59
C GLY A 34 -3.54 -14.85 -0.41
N ARG A 35 -3.39 -14.40 -1.64
CA ARG A 35 -2.81 -15.16 -2.76
C ARG A 35 -1.51 -14.54 -3.21
N ASN A 36 -0.65 -15.34 -3.79
CA ASN A 36 0.51 -14.83 -4.49
C ASN A 36 0.10 -14.22 -5.84
N VAL A 37 0.82 -13.21 -6.25
CA VAL A 37 0.77 -12.60 -7.58
C VAL A 37 1.96 -13.13 -8.39
N VAL A 38 1.71 -13.46 -9.64
CA VAL A 38 2.76 -13.84 -10.59
C VAL A 38 3.05 -12.64 -11.47
N LEU A 39 4.27 -12.16 -11.41
CA LEU A 39 4.74 -11.00 -12.18
C LEU A 39 5.66 -11.50 -13.29
N ASP A 40 5.35 -11.12 -14.52
CA ASP A 40 6.21 -11.37 -15.66
C ASP A 40 7.50 -10.53 -15.54
N LYS A 41 8.61 -11.10 -15.97
CA LYS A 41 9.89 -10.40 -16.04
C LYS A 41 10.43 -10.47 -17.46
N SER A 42 10.92 -9.35 -17.95
CA SER A 42 11.55 -9.27 -19.28
C SER A 42 12.74 -10.23 -19.44
N PHE A 43 13.39 -10.62 -18.35
CA PHE A 43 14.47 -11.60 -18.31
C PHE A 43 14.35 -12.51 -17.09
N GLY A 44 14.43 -13.83 -17.33
CA GLY A 44 14.40 -14.85 -16.28
C GLY A 44 13.02 -15.44 -16.02
N ALA A 45 12.88 -16.13 -14.89
CA ALA A 45 11.61 -16.73 -14.49
C ALA A 45 10.64 -15.68 -13.93
N PRO A 46 9.32 -15.88 -14.09
CA PRO A 46 8.32 -15.03 -13.44
C PRO A 46 8.54 -14.94 -11.92
N LEU A 47 8.32 -13.76 -11.36
CA LEU A 47 8.41 -13.55 -9.92
C LEU A 47 7.06 -13.88 -9.27
N ILE A 48 7.07 -14.81 -8.31
CA ILE A 48 5.90 -15.16 -7.50
C ILE A 48 6.07 -14.53 -6.14
N THR A 49 5.19 -13.62 -5.75
CA THR A 49 5.29 -12.89 -4.49
C THR A 49 3.92 -12.51 -3.94
N ASN A 50 3.84 -12.30 -2.63
CA ASN A 50 2.71 -11.71 -1.93
C ASN A 50 3.07 -10.38 -1.24
N ASP A 51 4.30 -9.90 -1.45
CA ASP A 51 4.75 -8.63 -0.89
C ASP A 51 4.17 -7.45 -1.68
N GLY A 52 3.37 -6.63 -0.98
CA GLY A 52 2.64 -5.52 -1.60
C GLY A 52 3.53 -4.46 -2.23
N VAL A 53 4.67 -4.14 -1.62
CA VAL A 53 5.59 -3.13 -2.18
C VAL A 53 6.31 -3.64 -3.41
N THR A 54 6.71 -4.92 -3.43
CA THR A 54 7.33 -5.56 -4.59
C THR A 54 6.36 -5.58 -5.77
N ILE A 55 5.11 -5.99 -5.53
CA ILE A 55 4.06 -5.99 -6.56
C ILE A 55 3.85 -4.57 -7.09
N ALA A 56 3.68 -3.59 -6.19
CA ALA A 56 3.42 -2.21 -6.60
C ALA A 56 4.56 -1.62 -7.44
N LYS A 57 5.83 -1.97 -7.15
CA LYS A 57 6.99 -1.48 -7.90
C LYS A 57 7.07 -2.01 -9.33
N GLU A 58 6.62 -3.24 -9.56
CA GLU A 58 6.70 -3.90 -10.88
C GLU A 58 5.53 -3.53 -11.80
N ILE A 59 4.43 -2.97 -11.27
CA ILE A 59 3.27 -2.61 -12.09
C ILE A 59 3.56 -1.36 -12.90
N GLU A 60 3.44 -1.49 -14.22
CA GLU A 60 3.40 -0.41 -15.20
C GLU A 60 2.22 -0.63 -16.15
N LEU A 61 1.46 0.44 -16.41
CA LEU A 61 0.27 0.39 -17.26
C LEU A 61 0.58 1.01 -18.63
N GLU A 62 -0.06 0.47 -19.68
CA GLU A 62 0.15 0.93 -21.06
C GLU A 62 -0.36 2.35 -21.29
N ASP A 63 -1.54 2.69 -20.74
CA ASP A 63 -2.05 4.06 -20.83
C ASP A 63 -1.27 4.98 -19.89
N PRO A 64 -0.62 6.04 -20.40
CA PRO A 64 0.22 6.92 -19.58
C PRO A 64 -0.57 7.69 -18.51
N PHE A 65 -1.86 7.95 -18.71
CA PHE A 65 -2.68 8.64 -17.73
C PHE A 65 -3.13 7.69 -16.61
N GLU A 66 -3.48 6.45 -16.94
CA GLU A 66 -3.72 5.42 -15.95
C GLU A 66 -2.44 5.11 -15.17
N ASN A 67 -1.30 5.01 -15.86
CA ASN A 67 -0.02 4.78 -15.21
C ASN A 67 0.34 5.89 -14.21
N MET A 68 0.00 7.16 -14.48
CA MET A 68 0.17 8.24 -13.49
C MET A 68 -0.66 7.98 -12.22
N GLY A 69 -1.88 7.47 -12.35
CA GLY A 69 -2.70 7.06 -11.21
C GLY A 69 -2.06 5.92 -10.40
N ALA A 70 -1.56 4.89 -11.09
CA ALA A 70 -0.83 3.78 -10.48
C ALA A 70 0.43 4.27 -9.75
N GLN A 71 1.20 5.20 -10.32
CA GLN A 71 2.40 5.75 -9.70
C GLN A 71 2.12 6.45 -8.36
N VAL A 72 0.98 7.15 -8.23
CA VAL A 72 0.57 7.79 -6.95
C VAL A 72 0.41 6.73 -5.84
N VAL A 73 -0.23 5.61 -6.14
CA VAL A 73 -0.42 4.52 -5.16
C VAL A 73 0.88 3.75 -4.91
N LYS A 74 1.71 3.56 -5.94
CA LYS A 74 3.06 3.01 -5.82
C LYS A 74 3.91 3.81 -4.83
N GLU A 75 3.79 5.15 -4.86
CA GLU A 75 4.49 6.01 -3.90
C GLU A 75 4.00 5.78 -2.46
N VAL A 76 2.70 5.56 -2.24
CA VAL A 76 2.15 5.22 -0.93
C VAL A 76 2.77 3.93 -0.38
N ALA A 77 2.80 2.86 -1.19
CA ALA A 77 3.41 1.59 -0.80
C ALA A 77 4.91 1.76 -0.46
N THR A 78 5.65 2.48 -1.30
CA THR A 78 7.09 2.72 -1.11
C THR A 78 7.36 3.51 0.16
N LYS A 79 6.66 4.63 0.39
CA LYS A 79 6.83 5.44 1.61
C LYS A 79 6.47 4.67 2.88
N THR A 80 5.44 3.83 2.83
CA THR A 80 5.06 2.98 3.97
C THR A 80 6.17 1.98 4.28
N ASN A 81 6.75 1.36 3.25
CA ASN A 81 7.88 0.45 3.41
C ASN A 81 9.11 1.15 4.01
N ASP A 82 9.43 2.34 3.53
CA ASP A 82 10.61 3.09 3.98
C ASP A 82 10.51 3.54 5.44
N VAL A 83 9.31 3.81 5.93
CA VAL A 83 9.07 4.29 7.30
C VAL A 83 8.83 3.14 8.28
N ALA A 84 8.06 2.13 7.90
CA ALA A 84 7.59 1.08 8.81
C ALA A 84 8.10 -0.33 8.44
N GLY A 85 8.49 -0.57 7.20
CA GLY A 85 8.91 -1.90 6.72
C GLY A 85 7.78 -2.93 6.62
N ASP A 86 6.55 -2.54 6.96
CA ASP A 86 5.36 -3.40 6.96
C ASP A 86 4.10 -2.57 6.69
N GLY A 87 2.97 -3.25 6.43
CA GLY A 87 1.68 -2.61 6.20
C GLY A 87 1.50 -2.00 4.81
N THR A 88 2.36 -2.29 3.85
CA THR A 88 2.32 -1.74 2.49
C THR A 88 1.03 -2.06 1.75
N THR A 89 0.56 -3.30 1.84
CA THR A 89 -0.73 -3.73 1.27
C THR A 89 -1.90 -2.98 1.91
N THR A 90 -1.92 -2.87 3.24
CA THR A 90 -2.97 -2.15 3.97
C THR A 90 -3.00 -0.68 3.58
N ALA A 91 -1.84 -0.01 3.52
CA ALA A 91 -1.74 1.39 3.12
C ALA A 91 -2.24 1.62 1.68
N THR A 92 -1.91 0.71 0.77
CA THR A 92 -2.37 0.72 -0.63
C THR A 92 -3.90 0.63 -0.73
N VAL A 93 -4.51 -0.31 0.00
CA VAL A 93 -5.98 -0.49 0.02
C VAL A 93 -6.69 0.69 0.66
N LEU A 94 -6.13 1.26 1.74
CA LEU A 94 -6.67 2.48 2.36
C LEU A 94 -6.58 3.68 1.42
N ALA A 95 -5.47 3.85 0.72
CA ALA A 95 -5.30 4.91 -0.28
C ALA A 95 -6.35 4.79 -1.40
N GLN A 96 -6.57 3.59 -1.93
CA GLN A 96 -7.61 3.32 -2.92
C GLN A 96 -9.00 3.72 -2.39
N ALA A 97 -9.35 3.29 -1.18
CA ALA A 97 -10.65 3.58 -0.59
C ALA A 97 -10.87 5.10 -0.40
N MET A 98 -9.84 5.81 0.09
CA MET A 98 -9.91 7.26 0.26
C MET A 98 -10.00 8.00 -1.07
N ILE A 99 -9.27 7.56 -2.09
CA ILE A 99 -9.33 8.17 -3.43
C ILE A 99 -10.71 7.94 -4.04
N ASN A 100 -11.22 6.72 -4.05
CA ASN A 100 -12.51 6.39 -4.65
C ASN A 100 -13.66 7.14 -3.96
N GLU A 101 -13.66 7.24 -2.63
CA GLU A 101 -14.67 7.99 -1.90
C GLU A 101 -14.52 9.51 -2.11
N GLY A 102 -13.29 10.01 -2.15
CA GLY A 102 -13.00 11.41 -2.49
C GLY A 102 -13.47 11.77 -3.90
N MET A 103 -13.27 10.90 -4.88
CA MET A 103 -13.70 11.10 -6.27
C MET A 103 -15.24 11.15 -6.38
N LYS A 104 -15.97 10.32 -5.65
CA LYS A 104 -17.44 10.38 -5.58
C LYS A 104 -17.91 11.73 -5.04
N ASN A 105 -17.31 12.21 -3.97
CA ASN A 105 -17.65 13.50 -3.37
C ASN A 105 -17.34 14.66 -4.33
N LEU A 106 -16.22 14.62 -5.04
CA LEU A 106 -15.88 15.61 -6.06
C LEU A 106 -16.88 15.59 -7.24
N ALA A 107 -17.29 14.42 -7.68
CA ALA A 107 -18.32 14.27 -8.72
C ALA A 107 -19.67 14.82 -8.28
N ALA A 108 -19.99 14.73 -7.00
CA ALA A 108 -21.19 15.33 -6.38
C ALA A 108 -21.08 16.86 -6.16
N GLY A 109 -19.96 17.48 -6.55
CA GLY A 109 -19.78 18.93 -6.45
C GLY A 109 -19.14 19.43 -5.16
N ALA A 110 -18.55 18.54 -4.35
CA ALA A 110 -17.84 18.95 -3.14
C ALA A 110 -16.63 19.83 -3.49
N ASN A 111 -16.38 20.84 -2.64
CA ASN A 111 -15.22 21.69 -2.79
C ASN A 111 -13.93 20.94 -2.41
N PRO A 112 -12.97 20.77 -3.34
CA PRO A 112 -11.76 19.98 -3.11
C PRO A 112 -10.89 20.51 -1.97
N ILE A 113 -10.87 21.82 -1.73
CA ILE A 113 -10.10 22.44 -0.64
C ILE A 113 -10.69 22.07 0.72
N ILE A 114 -12.03 22.08 0.82
CA ILE A 114 -12.73 21.70 2.04
C ILE A 114 -12.58 20.20 2.28
N LEU A 115 -12.73 19.40 1.25
CA LEU A 115 -12.53 17.94 1.31
C LEU A 115 -11.13 17.60 1.84
N ARG A 116 -10.09 18.22 1.28
CA ARG A 116 -8.70 18.03 1.72
C ARG A 116 -8.51 18.39 3.21
N LYS A 117 -9.11 19.50 3.67
CA LYS A 117 -9.04 19.89 5.09
C LYS A 117 -9.74 18.86 6.00
N GLY A 118 -10.89 18.34 5.56
CA GLY A 118 -11.61 17.28 6.27
C GLY A 118 -10.80 15.99 6.36
N MET A 119 -10.23 15.53 5.26
CA MET A 119 -9.36 14.34 5.21
C MET A 119 -8.16 14.48 6.16
N LYS A 120 -7.50 15.66 6.18
CA LYS A 120 -6.38 15.90 7.10
C LYS A 120 -6.80 15.75 8.56
N LYS A 121 -7.91 16.39 8.97
CA LYS A 121 -8.42 16.28 10.35
C LYS A 121 -8.81 14.85 10.72
N ALA A 122 -9.45 14.13 9.79
CA ALA A 122 -9.82 12.73 10.01
C ALA A 122 -8.58 11.83 10.16
N THR A 123 -7.54 12.07 9.38
CA THR A 123 -6.26 11.36 9.51
C THR A 123 -5.58 11.62 10.85
N GLU A 124 -5.54 12.87 11.30
CA GLU A 124 -4.98 13.25 12.60
C GLU A 124 -5.72 12.51 13.75
N ALA A 125 -7.05 12.56 13.77
CA ALA A 125 -7.86 11.86 14.76
C ALA A 125 -7.69 10.33 14.71
N ALA A 126 -7.59 9.74 13.51
CA ALA A 126 -7.36 8.32 13.35
C ALA A 126 -5.98 7.90 13.88
N VAL A 127 -4.94 8.69 13.62
CA VAL A 127 -3.58 8.43 14.15
C VAL A 127 -3.56 8.48 15.67
N GLU A 128 -4.22 9.47 16.29
CA GLU A 128 -4.35 9.56 17.76
C GLU A 128 -5.05 8.31 18.32
N ALA A 129 -6.18 7.94 17.77
CA ALA A 129 -6.93 6.74 18.22
C ALA A 129 -6.13 5.45 18.06
N ILE A 130 -5.39 5.28 16.96
CA ILE A 130 -4.52 4.12 16.75
C ILE A 130 -3.36 4.12 17.77
N ALA A 131 -2.78 5.28 18.07
CA ALA A 131 -1.72 5.40 19.06
C ALA A 131 -2.20 5.00 20.46
N GLU A 132 -3.42 5.39 20.85
CA GLU A 132 -4.05 5.01 22.12
C GLU A 132 -4.32 3.49 22.21
N MET A 133 -4.72 2.87 21.10
CA MET A 133 -4.96 1.42 21.04
C MET A 133 -3.68 0.59 20.93
N SER A 134 -2.56 1.21 20.58
CA SER A 134 -1.31 0.49 20.36
C SER A 134 -0.67 0.04 21.66
N SER A 135 -0.04 -1.12 21.66
CA SER A 135 0.73 -1.64 22.78
C SER A 135 2.19 -1.80 22.38
N LYS A 136 3.11 -1.34 23.24
CA LYS A 136 4.53 -1.53 22.99
C LYS A 136 4.89 -3.01 23.06
N VAL A 137 5.59 -3.49 22.04
CA VAL A 137 6.14 -4.84 22.03
C VAL A 137 7.30 -4.89 23.03
N THR A 138 7.17 -5.77 24.03
CA THR A 138 8.17 -5.95 25.08
C THR A 138 8.50 -7.43 25.23
N GLY A 139 9.81 -7.73 25.30
CA GLY A 139 10.28 -9.10 25.49
C GLY A 139 10.43 -9.92 24.22
N ARG A 140 11.23 -10.98 24.32
CA ARG A 140 11.65 -11.81 23.17
C ARG A 140 10.48 -12.54 22.50
N ASP A 141 9.53 -13.03 23.28
CA ASP A 141 8.40 -13.82 22.76
C ASP A 141 7.47 -12.98 21.89
N GLN A 142 7.25 -11.72 22.27
CA GLN A 142 6.43 -10.80 21.47
C GLN A 142 7.14 -10.39 20.18
N ILE A 143 8.44 -10.09 20.26
CA ILE A 143 9.27 -9.79 19.07
C ILE A 143 9.26 -10.98 18.11
N ALA A 144 9.40 -12.20 18.65
CA ALA A 144 9.36 -13.42 17.86
C ALA A 144 8.03 -13.62 17.14
N LYS A 145 6.90 -13.33 17.81
CA LYS A 145 5.56 -13.39 17.18
C LYS A 145 5.40 -12.38 16.05
N VAL A 146 5.89 -11.15 16.23
CA VAL A 146 5.88 -10.13 15.17
C VAL A 146 6.73 -10.57 13.98
N ALA A 147 7.92 -11.11 14.23
CA ALA A 147 8.80 -11.61 13.19
C ALA A 147 8.18 -12.82 12.43
N ALA A 148 7.52 -13.75 13.13
CA ALA A 148 6.83 -14.88 12.51
C ALA A 148 5.69 -14.44 11.59
N ILE A 149 4.89 -13.44 12.01
CA ILE A 149 3.81 -12.88 11.20
C ILE A 149 4.36 -12.22 9.94
N SER A 150 5.45 -11.44 10.08
CA SER A 150 6.07 -10.73 8.95
C SER A 150 6.73 -11.68 7.95
N ALA A 151 7.36 -12.76 8.42
CA ALA A 151 8.01 -13.76 7.57
C ALA A 151 7.04 -14.80 6.99
N ALA A 152 5.82 -14.91 7.50
CA ALA A 152 4.86 -15.97 7.22
C ALA A 152 5.44 -17.40 7.43
N ASP A 153 6.44 -17.53 8.30
CA ASP A 153 7.18 -18.77 8.57
C ASP A 153 7.52 -18.88 10.06
N GLU A 154 7.11 -19.98 10.69
CA GLU A 154 7.39 -20.23 12.11
C GLU A 154 8.86 -20.59 12.38
N GLU A 155 9.63 -21.06 11.41
CA GLU A 155 11.05 -21.38 11.62
C GLU A 155 11.93 -20.12 11.66
N VAL A 156 11.57 -19.09 10.92
CA VAL A 156 12.32 -17.82 10.88
C VAL A 156 12.32 -17.15 12.26
N TRP A 157 11.25 -17.28 13.05
CA TRP A 157 11.24 -16.71 14.39
C TRP A 157 12.24 -17.40 15.33
N ARG A 158 12.47 -18.72 15.20
CA ARG A 158 13.47 -19.45 16.00
C ARG A 158 14.88 -18.94 15.76
N ILE A 159 15.19 -18.58 14.54
CA ILE A 159 16.50 -18.03 14.15
C ILE A 159 16.62 -16.57 14.62
N SER A 160 15.61 -15.76 14.37
CA SER A 160 15.59 -14.35 14.76
C SER A 160 15.64 -14.16 16.28
N SER A 161 14.90 -14.97 17.06
CA SER A 161 14.93 -14.91 18.52
C SER A 161 16.32 -15.30 19.12
N ARG A 162 17.08 -16.16 18.41
CA ARG A 162 18.48 -16.49 18.78
C ARG A 162 19.46 -15.38 18.47
N CYS A 163 19.24 -14.64 17.39
CA CYS A 163 20.10 -13.50 17.00
C CYS A 163 19.93 -12.30 17.94
N TYR A 164 18.70 -11.95 18.31
CA TYR A 164 18.44 -10.88 19.29
C TYR A 164 18.89 -11.23 20.71
N GLY A 165 19.16 -12.50 21.01
CA GLY A 165 19.64 -12.97 22.30
C GLY A 165 21.15 -12.86 22.51
N LYS A 166 21.91 -12.52 21.49
CA LYS A 166 23.37 -12.44 21.54
C LYS A 166 23.94 -11.01 21.53
N GLY A 167 23.13 -10.04 21.97
CA GLY A 167 23.56 -8.67 22.22
C GLY A 167 24.30 -8.02 21.04
N ILE A 168 23.65 -7.08 20.38
CA ILE A 168 24.34 -5.97 19.75
C ILE A 168 24.32 -4.83 20.74
#